data_6faa288a66024f8c1d5ca99972724dcf
#
_entry.id   6faa288a66024f8c1d5ca99972724dcf
#
_cell.length_a   1.000
_cell.length_b   1.000
_cell.length_c   1.000
_cell.angle_alpha   90.00
_cell.angle_beta   90.00
_cell.angle_gamma   90.00
#
_symmetry.space_group_name_H-M   'P 1'
#
loop_
_entity.id
_entity.type
_entity.pdbx_description
1 polymer ?
#
loop_
_entity_poly.entity_id
_entity_poly.type
_entity_poly.pdbx_seq_one_letter_code
_entity_poly.pdbx_strand_id
1 'polypeptide(L)'
;GESFGVLELCKILGIRQSALSHHLKILAKAKIVSTRKEGNSIFYRRALLKEDDPYREIKESILEHVDKIPMPDDIKRQIKNIQVERAERSLSFFRKNADKFQIKQGLIVEHTDYASSLHDVIASLNIHDESQIVEVGPGEGELLAELTRKFKNLLALDNSQEMLEKCKNTISSGKCEGVKFMLGDTSIALAKNIKSDLLILNMVLHHIPTPAKTFRDASSLLNRGGHLLIVDLGRHDQDWVRDSCGDIWLGFEEADLNDWGSKVNLEVGQSSYLSLRNGFQIQMRVFTKTINPK
;
A
#
# COMPACT_ATOMS: atom_id res chain seq x y z
N GLY A 1 -1.42 8.94 8.23
CA GLY A 1 -2.60 9.65 7.73
C GLY A 1 -2.77 9.47 6.22
N GLU A 2 -3.99 9.62 5.75
CA GLU A 2 -4.28 9.60 4.32
C GLU A 2 -3.90 10.92 3.66
N SER A 3 -3.61 10.86 2.36
CA SER A 3 -3.31 12.01 1.52
C SER A 3 -4.49 12.31 0.60
N PHE A 4 -4.83 13.60 0.46
CA PHE A 4 -5.91 14.04 -0.42
C PHE A 4 -5.45 15.16 -1.33
N GLY A 5 -5.87 15.11 -2.59
CA GLY A 5 -5.67 16.19 -3.54
C GLY A 5 -6.55 17.41 -3.22
N VAL A 6 -6.17 18.60 -3.73
CA VAL A 6 -6.94 19.84 -3.47
C VAL A 6 -8.41 19.70 -3.89
N LEU A 7 -8.69 19.11 -5.06
CA LEU A 7 -10.06 18.95 -5.54
C LEU A 7 -10.87 17.97 -4.68
N GLU A 8 -10.23 16.92 -4.16
CA GLU A 8 -10.85 15.99 -3.23
C GLU A 8 -11.18 16.68 -1.90
N LEU A 9 -10.23 17.46 -1.37
CA LEU A 9 -10.46 18.26 -0.17
C LEU A 9 -11.59 19.30 -0.36
N CYS A 10 -11.71 19.89 -1.55
CA CYS A 10 -12.85 20.76 -1.88
C CYS A 10 -14.18 20.01 -1.78
N LYS A 11 -14.25 18.79 -2.33
CA LYS A 11 -15.45 17.94 -2.24
C LYS A 11 -15.75 17.55 -0.77
N ILE A 12 -14.70 17.14 -0.02
CA ILE A 12 -14.84 16.71 1.37
C ILE A 12 -15.35 17.84 2.26
N LEU A 13 -14.79 19.04 2.12
CA LEU A 13 -15.04 20.17 3.02
C LEU A 13 -16.13 21.13 2.52
N GLY A 14 -16.59 20.99 1.28
CA GLY A 14 -17.54 21.93 0.68
C GLY A 14 -16.99 23.34 0.46
N ILE A 15 -15.66 23.49 0.34
CA ILE A 15 -14.97 24.78 0.24
C ILE A 15 -14.48 25.01 -1.19
N ARG A 16 -14.57 26.26 -1.67
CA ARG A 16 -14.05 26.65 -3.00
C ARG A 16 -12.52 26.51 -3.05
N GLN A 17 -12.01 26.06 -4.19
CA GLN A 17 -10.60 25.75 -4.40
C GLN A 17 -9.66 26.92 -4.06
N SER A 18 -10.01 28.16 -4.40
CA SER A 18 -9.17 29.33 -4.11
C SER A 18 -8.97 29.56 -2.62
N ALA A 19 -10.06 29.51 -1.85
CA ALA A 19 -10.02 29.67 -0.39
C ALA A 19 -9.25 28.50 0.26
N LEU A 20 -9.55 27.27 -0.14
CA LEU A 20 -8.89 26.08 0.41
C LEU A 20 -7.38 26.09 0.11
N SER A 21 -6.99 26.42 -1.13
CA SER A 21 -5.57 26.48 -1.50
C SER A 21 -4.80 27.51 -0.69
N HIS A 22 -5.44 28.62 -0.31
CA HIS A 22 -4.83 29.63 0.57
C HIS A 22 -4.56 29.03 1.97
N HIS A 23 -5.56 28.40 2.58
CA HIS A 23 -5.41 27.77 3.90
C HIS A 23 -4.37 26.64 3.89
N LEU A 24 -4.39 25.79 2.86
CA LEU A 24 -3.43 24.70 2.74
C LEU A 24 -1.98 25.21 2.58
N LYS A 25 -1.75 26.32 1.89
CA LYS A 25 -0.43 26.96 1.80
C LYS A 25 0.06 27.44 3.18
N ILE A 26 -0.82 28.03 3.99
CA ILE A 26 -0.49 28.48 5.35
C ILE A 26 -0.11 27.29 6.22
N LEU A 27 -0.93 26.23 6.22
CA LEU A 27 -0.66 25.01 6.99
C LEU A 27 0.63 24.30 6.55
N ALA A 28 0.91 24.30 5.23
CA ALA A 28 2.15 23.73 4.69
C ALA A 28 3.38 24.57 5.10
N LYS A 29 3.28 25.91 5.06
CA LYS A 29 4.34 26.80 5.53
C LYS A 29 4.62 26.62 7.04
N ALA A 30 3.58 26.39 7.83
CA ALA A 30 3.69 26.07 9.25
C ALA A 30 4.18 24.63 9.52
N LYS A 31 4.35 23.81 8.49
CA LYS A 31 4.71 22.36 8.59
C LYS A 31 3.72 21.56 9.46
N ILE A 32 2.46 21.94 9.49
CA ILE A 32 1.35 21.18 10.07
C ILE A 32 0.86 20.11 9.08
N VAL A 33 0.88 20.47 7.80
CA VAL A 33 0.65 19.52 6.70
C VAL A 33 1.88 19.44 5.81
N SER A 34 2.14 18.26 5.26
CA SER A 34 3.12 18.02 4.22
C SER A 34 2.43 17.96 2.87
N THR A 35 3.17 18.34 1.83
CA THR A 35 2.71 18.28 0.46
C THR A 35 3.46 17.21 -0.31
N ARG A 36 2.74 16.55 -1.21
CA ARG A 36 3.29 15.59 -2.13
C ARG A 36 2.77 15.88 -3.52
N LYS A 37 3.67 16.05 -4.48
CA LYS A 37 3.30 16.17 -5.88
C LYS A 37 3.04 14.79 -6.46
N GLU A 38 1.87 14.59 -7.04
CA GLU A 38 1.44 13.39 -7.75
C GLU A 38 1.01 13.83 -9.16
N GLY A 39 1.94 13.77 -10.10
CA GLY A 39 1.72 14.33 -11.44
C GLY A 39 1.44 15.81 -11.40
N ASN A 40 0.33 16.22 -11.99
CA ASN A 40 -0.13 17.63 -12.00
C ASN A 40 -0.92 18.02 -10.75
N SER A 41 -1.08 17.12 -9.78
CA SER A 41 -1.85 17.34 -8.55
C SER A 41 -0.95 17.46 -7.34
N ILE A 42 -1.34 18.33 -6.40
CA ILE A 42 -0.70 18.42 -5.09
C ILE A 42 -1.61 17.73 -4.08
N PHE A 43 -1.07 16.74 -3.40
CA PHE A 43 -1.72 16.05 -2.31
C PHE A 43 -1.21 16.59 -0.98
N TYR A 44 -2.10 16.63 -0.01
CA TYR A 44 -1.85 17.12 1.33
C TYR A 44 -2.15 16.02 2.35
N ARG A 45 -1.31 15.93 3.37
CA ARG A 45 -1.52 15.08 4.54
C ARG A 45 -0.99 15.76 5.78
N ARG A 46 -1.32 15.23 6.97
CA ARG A 46 -0.68 15.64 8.21
C ARG A 46 0.85 15.44 8.08
N ALA A 47 1.64 16.42 8.48
CA ALA A 47 3.09 16.31 8.46
C ALA A 47 3.58 15.31 9.52
N LEU A 48 4.61 14.56 9.17
CA LEU A 48 5.41 13.83 10.16
C LEU A 48 6.33 14.84 10.83
N LEU A 49 6.17 15.04 12.13
CA LEU A 49 6.95 16.01 12.88
C LEU A 49 8.36 15.45 13.11
N LYS A 50 9.35 16.19 12.69
CA LYS A 50 10.76 15.81 12.86
C LYS A 50 11.22 16.07 14.29
N GLU A 51 12.21 15.31 14.76
CA GLU A 51 12.78 15.48 16.10
C GLU A 51 13.48 16.82 16.29
N ASP A 52 14.08 17.34 15.22
CA ASP A 52 14.78 18.63 15.19
C ASP A 52 13.88 19.85 14.93
N ASP A 53 12.54 19.67 14.87
CA ASP A 53 11.62 20.80 14.68
C ASP A 53 11.51 21.62 15.98
N PRO A 54 11.96 22.89 16.01
CA PRO A 54 11.94 23.72 17.22
C PRO A 54 10.53 24.00 17.76
N TYR A 55 9.50 23.76 16.97
CA TYR A 55 8.08 23.94 17.35
C TYR A 55 7.35 22.61 17.50
N ARG A 56 8.06 21.49 17.64
CA ARG A 56 7.49 20.14 17.69
C ARG A 56 6.43 20.02 18.78
N GLU A 57 6.75 20.38 20.01
CA GLU A 57 5.84 20.24 21.15
C GLU A 57 4.53 21.01 20.95
N ILE A 58 4.62 22.26 20.44
CA ILE A 58 3.43 23.07 20.15
C ILE A 58 2.58 22.42 19.06
N LYS A 59 3.22 21.91 18.00
CA LYS A 59 2.52 21.24 16.90
C LYS A 59 1.87 19.94 17.37
N GLU A 60 2.57 19.13 18.18
CA GLU A 60 2.03 17.90 18.77
C GLU A 60 0.80 18.23 19.63
N SER A 61 0.89 19.21 20.50
CA SER A 61 -0.24 19.64 21.34
C SER A 61 -1.46 20.08 20.52
N ILE A 62 -1.24 20.86 19.45
CA ILE A 62 -2.33 21.27 18.53
C ILE A 62 -2.96 20.04 17.86
N LEU A 63 -2.14 19.14 17.32
CA LEU A 63 -2.61 17.96 16.61
C LEU A 63 -3.35 16.99 17.53
N GLU A 64 -2.86 16.78 18.75
CA GLU A 64 -3.53 15.98 19.79
C GLU A 64 -4.88 16.57 20.18
N HIS A 65 -4.95 17.91 20.29
CA HIS A 65 -6.22 18.57 20.58
C HIS A 65 -7.22 18.38 19.44
N VAL A 66 -6.77 18.56 18.21
CA VAL A 66 -7.61 18.34 17.01
C VAL A 66 -8.09 16.90 16.92
N ASP A 67 -7.26 15.91 17.27
CA ASP A 67 -7.62 14.49 17.25
C ASP A 67 -8.73 14.13 18.26
N LYS A 68 -8.89 14.92 19.33
CA LYS A 68 -9.98 14.75 20.32
C LYS A 68 -11.32 15.31 19.82
N ILE A 69 -11.31 16.15 18.76
CA ILE A 69 -12.53 16.71 18.19
C ILE A 69 -13.20 15.65 17.30
N PRO A 70 -14.43 15.24 17.57
CA PRO A 70 -15.11 14.26 16.73
C PRO A 70 -15.28 14.79 15.30
N MET A 71 -14.86 13.99 14.33
CA MET A 71 -15.06 14.34 12.93
C MET A 71 -16.57 14.31 12.60
N PRO A 72 -17.13 15.36 11.99
CA PRO A 72 -18.53 15.40 11.55
C PRO A 72 -18.86 14.22 10.61
N ASP A 73 -20.08 13.70 10.69
CA ASP A 73 -20.48 12.51 9.94
C ASP A 73 -20.60 12.75 8.44
N ASP A 74 -20.94 13.96 8.03
CA ASP A 74 -20.92 14.38 6.63
C ASP A 74 -19.49 14.35 6.06
N ILE A 75 -18.50 14.82 6.81
CA ILE A 75 -17.07 14.76 6.43
C ILE A 75 -16.60 13.31 6.31
N LYS A 76 -16.93 12.45 7.30
CA LYS A 76 -16.62 11.01 7.23
C LYS A 76 -17.19 10.37 5.97
N ARG A 77 -18.47 10.70 5.66
CA ARG A 77 -19.15 10.19 4.46
C ARG A 77 -18.47 10.66 3.18
N GLN A 78 -18.06 11.93 3.09
CA GLN A 78 -17.38 12.45 1.92
C GLN A 78 -15.99 11.81 1.74
N ILE A 79 -15.23 11.60 2.82
CA ILE A 79 -13.97 10.85 2.78
C ILE A 79 -14.20 9.45 2.20
N LYS A 80 -15.23 8.74 2.70
CA LYS A 80 -15.57 7.41 2.20
C LYS A 80 -15.93 7.42 0.71
N ASN A 81 -16.66 8.42 0.25
CA ASN A 81 -17.00 8.57 -1.17
C ASN A 81 -15.75 8.73 -2.04
N ILE A 82 -14.79 9.55 -1.62
CA ILE A 82 -13.51 9.70 -2.34
C ILE A 82 -12.73 8.37 -2.39
N GLN A 83 -12.72 7.63 -1.28
CA GLN A 83 -12.08 6.31 -1.24
C GLN A 83 -12.73 5.32 -2.21
N VAL A 84 -14.06 5.32 -2.28
CA VAL A 84 -14.83 4.50 -3.25
C VAL A 84 -14.54 4.94 -4.68
N GLU A 85 -14.59 6.25 -4.99
CA GLU A 85 -14.25 6.77 -6.33
C GLU A 85 -12.86 6.32 -6.78
N ARG A 86 -11.86 6.34 -5.90
CA ARG A 86 -10.51 5.85 -6.18
C ARG A 86 -10.46 4.34 -6.43
N ALA A 87 -11.16 3.56 -5.59
CA ALA A 87 -11.22 2.11 -5.72
C ALA A 87 -11.88 1.68 -7.03
N GLU A 88 -13.00 2.32 -7.40
CA GLU A 88 -13.69 2.05 -8.66
C GLU A 88 -12.84 2.39 -9.88
N ARG A 89 -12.08 3.49 -9.82
CA ARG A 89 -11.15 3.87 -10.88
C ARG A 89 -10.05 2.84 -11.07
N SER A 90 -9.42 2.40 -9.98
CA SER A 90 -8.39 1.36 -10.00
C SER A 90 -8.96 0.05 -10.55
N LEU A 91 -10.08 -0.43 -10.03
CA LEU A 91 -10.72 -1.66 -10.48
C LEU A 91 -11.11 -1.60 -11.97
N SER A 92 -11.66 -0.46 -12.42
CA SER A 92 -12.01 -0.25 -13.83
C SER A 92 -10.78 -0.28 -14.74
N PHE A 93 -9.65 0.26 -14.27
CA PHE A 93 -8.39 0.20 -15.00
C PHE A 93 -7.93 -1.25 -15.20
N PHE A 94 -7.89 -2.05 -14.14
CA PHE A 94 -7.45 -3.45 -14.19
C PHE A 94 -8.38 -4.32 -15.06
N ARG A 95 -9.70 -4.15 -14.96
CA ARG A 95 -10.65 -4.83 -15.85
C ARG A 95 -10.39 -4.56 -17.33
N LYS A 96 -10.15 -3.29 -17.68
CA LYS A 96 -9.93 -2.90 -19.09
C LYS A 96 -8.55 -3.28 -19.62
N ASN A 97 -7.57 -3.45 -18.74
CA ASN A 97 -6.18 -3.67 -19.14
C ASN A 97 -5.61 -5.02 -18.69
N ALA A 98 -6.44 -5.92 -18.15
CA ALA A 98 -5.99 -7.22 -17.65
C ALA A 98 -5.11 -7.95 -18.66
N ASP A 99 -5.48 -7.96 -19.96
CA ASP A 99 -4.71 -8.66 -21.01
C ASP A 99 -3.37 -8.01 -21.35
N LYS A 100 -3.15 -6.77 -20.96
CA LYS A 100 -1.92 -6.02 -21.21
C LYS A 100 -1.16 -5.71 -19.93
N PHE A 101 -1.61 -6.27 -18.79
CA PHE A 101 -1.08 -5.90 -17.49
C PHE A 101 0.42 -6.18 -17.39
N GLN A 102 0.86 -7.38 -17.69
CA GLN A 102 2.27 -7.77 -17.62
C GLN A 102 3.15 -6.91 -18.53
N ILE A 103 2.70 -6.62 -19.76
CA ILE A 103 3.43 -5.75 -20.70
C ILE A 103 3.59 -4.34 -20.11
N LYS A 104 2.54 -3.81 -19.47
CA LYS A 104 2.55 -2.47 -18.89
C LYS A 104 3.40 -2.41 -17.62
N GLN A 105 3.29 -3.42 -16.76
CA GLN A 105 4.13 -3.55 -15.57
C GLN A 105 5.62 -3.69 -15.98
N GLY A 106 5.93 -4.46 -17.01
CA GLY A 106 7.27 -4.61 -17.57
C GLY A 106 7.92 -3.31 -18.05
N LEU A 107 7.13 -2.25 -18.34
CA LEU A 107 7.67 -0.92 -18.61
C LEU A 107 8.35 -0.30 -17.39
N ILE A 108 7.94 -0.69 -16.20
CA ILE A 108 8.53 -0.24 -14.93
C ILE A 108 9.62 -1.23 -14.53
N VAL A 109 9.25 -2.51 -14.36
CA VAL A 109 10.13 -3.60 -13.91
C VAL A 109 9.51 -4.95 -14.23
N GLU A 110 10.31 -5.91 -14.61
CA GLU A 110 9.91 -7.31 -14.71
C GLU A 110 10.15 -8.02 -13.37
N HIS A 111 9.31 -9.04 -13.05
CA HIS A 111 9.46 -9.81 -11.82
C HIS A 111 10.88 -10.39 -11.68
N THR A 112 11.45 -10.87 -12.78
CA THR A 112 12.79 -11.45 -12.84
C THR A 112 13.90 -10.51 -12.40
N ASP A 113 13.71 -9.18 -12.51
CA ASP A 113 14.72 -8.20 -12.15
C ASP A 113 14.97 -8.12 -10.64
N TYR A 114 13.95 -8.45 -9.82
CA TYR A 114 14.03 -8.35 -8.37
C TYR A 114 13.71 -9.65 -7.61
N ALA A 115 13.30 -10.71 -8.32
CA ALA A 115 12.90 -11.99 -7.72
C ALA A 115 13.97 -12.58 -6.79
N SER A 116 15.25 -12.57 -7.19
CA SER A 116 16.34 -13.08 -6.35
C SER A 116 16.44 -12.34 -5.02
N SER A 117 16.42 -11.00 -5.04
CA SER A 117 16.46 -10.19 -3.82
C SER A 117 15.21 -10.41 -2.94
N LEU A 118 14.06 -10.59 -3.58
CA LEU A 118 12.80 -10.89 -2.87
C LEU A 118 12.87 -12.26 -2.18
N HIS A 119 13.40 -13.28 -2.84
CA HIS A 119 13.61 -14.60 -2.24
C HIS A 119 14.59 -14.56 -1.07
N ASP A 120 15.68 -13.81 -1.17
CA ASP A 120 16.64 -13.62 -0.07
C ASP A 120 15.98 -12.98 1.15
N VAL A 121 15.13 -11.96 0.92
CA VAL A 121 14.34 -11.34 2.00
C VAL A 121 13.40 -12.37 2.64
N ILE A 122 12.61 -13.12 1.85
CA ILE A 122 11.68 -14.13 2.38
C ILE A 122 12.43 -15.25 3.10
N ALA A 123 13.58 -15.68 2.59
CA ALA A 123 14.40 -16.71 3.23
C ALA A 123 14.92 -16.27 4.60
N SER A 124 15.30 -14.99 4.73
CA SER A 124 15.81 -14.43 5.99
C SER A 124 14.78 -14.37 7.13
N LEU A 125 13.49 -14.43 6.80
CA LEU A 125 12.40 -14.42 7.79
C LEU A 125 12.24 -15.74 8.53
N ASN A 126 12.92 -16.80 8.09
CA ASN A 126 12.88 -18.13 8.70
C ASN A 126 11.45 -18.69 8.93
N ILE A 127 10.56 -18.43 7.97
CA ILE A 127 9.15 -18.86 8.04
C ILE A 127 9.08 -20.35 7.73
N HIS A 128 8.28 -21.06 8.55
CA HIS A 128 8.05 -22.49 8.39
C HIS A 128 7.23 -22.78 7.14
N ASP A 129 7.48 -23.90 6.46
CA ASP A 129 6.80 -24.30 5.21
C ASP A 129 5.30 -24.59 5.36
N GLU A 130 4.84 -24.92 6.56
CA GLU A 130 3.41 -25.07 6.90
C GLU A 130 2.71 -23.75 7.27
N SER A 131 3.44 -22.62 7.31
CA SER A 131 2.88 -21.33 7.64
C SER A 131 1.87 -20.84 6.59
N GLN A 132 0.89 -20.06 7.05
CA GLN A 132 -0.08 -19.43 6.15
C GLN A 132 0.52 -18.16 5.53
N ILE A 133 0.67 -18.18 4.22
CA ILE A 133 1.13 -17.03 3.43
C ILE A 133 -0.06 -16.42 2.70
N VAL A 134 -0.18 -15.11 2.74
CA VAL A 134 -1.21 -14.36 1.98
C VAL A 134 -0.52 -13.37 1.06
N GLU A 135 -0.77 -13.45 -0.23
CA GLU A 135 -0.39 -12.41 -1.19
C GLU A 135 -1.62 -11.60 -1.59
N VAL A 136 -1.53 -10.28 -1.43
CA VAL A 136 -2.57 -9.32 -1.81
C VAL A 136 -2.21 -8.71 -3.15
N GLY A 137 -3.09 -8.82 -4.13
CA GLY A 137 -2.85 -8.37 -5.50
C GLY A 137 -1.75 -9.19 -6.18
N PRO A 138 -1.92 -10.52 -6.34
CA PRO A 138 -0.86 -11.40 -6.86
C PRO A 138 -0.54 -11.17 -8.35
N GLY A 139 -1.23 -10.26 -9.02
CA GLY A 139 -1.06 -10.04 -10.45
C GLY A 139 -1.34 -11.32 -11.24
N GLU A 140 -0.41 -11.70 -12.09
CA GLU A 140 -0.50 -12.96 -12.86
C GLU A 140 0.01 -14.20 -12.09
N GLY A 141 0.45 -14.03 -10.82
CA GLY A 141 0.78 -15.16 -9.93
C GLY A 141 2.21 -15.66 -10.01
N GLU A 142 3.13 -14.88 -10.55
CA GLU A 142 4.55 -15.27 -10.72
C GLU A 142 5.19 -15.61 -9.36
N LEU A 143 5.10 -14.70 -8.38
CA LEU A 143 5.65 -14.94 -7.04
C LEU A 143 4.95 -16.13 -6.35
N LEU A 144 3.62 -16.23 -6.43
CA LEU A 144 2.91 -17.38 -5.84
C LEU A 144 3.38 -18.71 -6.41
N ALA A 145 3.58 -18.80 -7.74
CA ALA A 145 4.08 -20.01 -8.39
C ALA A 145 5.47 -20.40 -7.85
N GLU A 146 6.33 -19.43 -7.57
CA GLU A 146 7.64 -19.66 -6.98
C GLU A 146 7.53 -20.11 -5.51
N LEU A 147 6.64 -19.47 -4.73
CA LEU A 147 6.43 -19.80 -3.31
C LEU A 147 5.85 -21.19 -3.09
N THR A 148 5.12 -21.77 -4.05
CA THR A 148 4.61 -23.16 -3.94
C THR A 148 5.72 -24.21 -3.82
N ARG A 149 6.96 -23.87 -4.19
CA ARG A 149 8.11 -24.77 -4.03
C ARG A 149 8.51 -24.99 -2.57
N LYS A 150 8.14 -24.04 -1.70
CA LYS A 150 8.50 -24.07 -0.28
C LYS A 150 7.28 -24.16 0.63
N PHE A 151 6.23 -23.38 0.36
CA PHE A 151 5.10 -23.21 1.26
C PHE A 151 3.88 -23.99 0.79
N LYS A 152 3.18 -24.63 1.75
CA LYS A 152 2.02 -25.49 1.47
C LYS A 152 0.68 -24.77 1.59
N ASN A 153 0.64 -23.65 2.31
CA ASN A 153 -0.58 -22.91 2.60
C ASN A 153 -0.49 -21.48 2.04
N LEU A 154 -0.91 -21.32 0.79
CA LEU A 154 -0.88 -20.05 0.08
C LEU A 154 -2.30 -19.54 -0.18
N LEU A 155 -2.52 -18.24 -0.01
CA LEU A 155 -3.77 -17.56 -0.35
C LEU A 155 -3.49 -16.37 -1.26
N ALA A 156 -4.05 -16.42 -2.47
CA ALA A 156 -4.14 -15.30 -3.40
C ALA A 156 -5.38 -14.48 -3.10
N LEU A 157 -5.23 -13.21 -2.76
CA LEU A 157 -6.32 -12.27 -2.47
C LEU A 157 -6.30 -11.15 -3.50
N ASP A 158 -7.33 -11.03 -4.32
CA ASP A 158 -7.46 -9.96 -5.32
C ASP A 158 -8.90 -9.47 -5.41
N ASN A 159 -9.10 -8.18 -5.67
CA ASN A 159 -10.40 -7.56 -5.85
C ASN A 159 -10.87 -7.55 -7.32
N SER A 160 -10.03 -7.95 -8.27
CA SER A 160 -10.37 -8.17 -9.68
C SER A 160 -10.54 -9.66 -9.97
N GLN A 161 -11.74 -10.03 -10.42
CA GLN A 161 -12.02 -11.40 -10.85
C GLN A 161 -11.13 -11.79 -12.04
N GLU A 162 -10.90 -10.87 -12.96
CA GLU A 162 -10.10 -11.06 -14.16
C GLU A 162 -8.63 -11.36 -13.82
N MET A 163 -8.06 -10.60 -12.86
CA MET A 163 -6.68 -10.84 -12.40
C MET A 163 -6.57 -12.15 -11.64
N LEU A 164 -7.56 -12.48 -10.82
CA LEU A 164 -7.58 -13.72 -10.05
C LEU A 164 -7.67 -14.95 -10.98
N GLU A 165 -8.39 -14.86 -12.10
CA GLU A 165 -8.45 -15.92 -13.11
C GLU A 165 -7.12 -16.10 -13.85
N LYS A 166 -6.43 -15.02 -14.18
CA LYS A 166 -5.08 -15.09 -14.76
C LYS A 166 -4.10 -15.76 -13.79
N CYS A 167 -4.11 -15.34 -12.53
CA CYS A 167 -3.31 -15.96 -11.48
C CYS A 167 -3.59 -17.47 -11.38
N LYS A 168 -4.87 -17.88 -11.39
CA LYS A 168 -5.26 -19.31 -11.39
C LYS A 168 -4.71 -20.05 -12.58
N ASN A 169 -4.76 -19.46 -13.77
CA ASN A 169 -4.26 -20.07 -15.00
C ASN A 169 -2.73 -20.31 -14.92
N THR A 170 -1.97 -19.33 -14.43
CA THR A 170 -0.52 -19.46 -14.21
C THR A 170 -0.22 -20.60 -13.23
N ILE A 171 -0.89 -20.62 -12.09
CA ILE A 171 -0.73 -21.64 -11.05
C ILE A 171 -1.09 -23.04 -11.59
N SER A 172 -2.20 -23.16 -12.31
CA SER A 172 -2.67 -24.42 -12.89
C SER A 172 -1.74 -24.93 -13.99
N SER A 173 -1.26 -24.06 -14.87
CA SER A 173 -0.32 -24.42 -15.95
C SER A 173 1.05 -24.85 -15.39
N GLY A 174 1.48 -24.25 -14.29
CA GLY A 174 2.68 -24.62 -13.53
C GLY A 174 2.53 -25.88 -12.69
N LYS A 175 1.33 -26.50 -12.66
CA LYS A 175 1.00 -27.65 -11.77
C LYS A 175 1.33 -27.37 -10.30
N CYS A 176 1.13 -26.13 -9.88
CA CYS A 176 1.39 -25.71 -8.50
C CYS A 176 0.18 -26.05 -7.63
N GLU A 177 0.43 -26.66 -6.48
CA GLU A 177 -0.59 -27.05 -5.49
C GLU A 177 -0.55 -26.15 -4.27
N GLY A 178 -1.57 -26.23 -3.41
CA GLY A 178 -1.59 -25.53 -2.12
C GLY A 178 -2.01 -24.05 -2.19
N VAL A 179 -2.40 -23.53 -3.36
CA VAL A 179 -2.88 -22.16 -3.49
C VAL A 179 -4.39 -22.09 -3.43
N LYS A 180 -4.91 -21.31 -2.48
CA LYS A 180 -6.33 -20.93 -2.39
C LYS A 180 -6.51 -19.53 -3.01
N PHE A 181 -7.70 -19.28 -3.56
CA PHE A 181 -8.03 -18.02 -4.23
C PHE A 181 -9.24 -17.38 -3.57
N MET A 182 -9.15 -16.08 -3.29
CA MET A 182 -10.22 -15.31 -2.67
C MET A 182 -10.44 -14.01 -3.42
N LEU A 183 -11.65 -13.81 -3.91
CA LEU A 183 -12.08 -12.53 -4.46
C LEU A 183 -12.41 -11.57 -3.31
N GLY A 184 -11.74 -10.43 -3.27
CA GLY A 184 -11.92 -9.37 -2.29
C GLY A 184 -10.64 -8.61 -1.97
N ASP A 185 -10.75 -7.71 -1.02
CA ASP A 185 -9.67 -6.93 -0.45
C ASP A 185 -9.31 -7.39 0.99
N THR A 186 -8.40 -6.67 1.62
CA THR A 186 -7.98 -6.95 3.02
C THR A 186 -9.16 -6.88 4.01
N SER A 187 -10.18 -6.06 3.74
CA SER A 187 -11.38 -5.97 4.58
C SER A 187 -12.23 -7.24 4.51
N ILE A 188 -12.35 -7.84 3.30
CA ILE A 188 -13.05 -9.12 3.10
C ILE A 188 -12.28 -10.27 3.79
N ALA A 189 -10.95 -10.27 3.68
CA ALA A 189 -10.13 -11.25 4.38
C ALA A 189 -10.32 -11.17 5.91
N LEU A 190 -10.38 -9.96 6.47
CA LEU A 190 -10.68 -9.73 7.88
C LEU A 190 -12.07 -10.25 8.27
N ALA A 191 -13.09 -9.93 7.48
CA ALA A 191 -14.46 -10.39 7.73
C ALA A 191 -14.58 -11.93 7.72
N LYS A 192 -13.69 -12.60 6.98
CA LYS A 192 -13.58 -14.07 6.93
C LYS A 192 -12.62 -14.65 7.97
N ASN A 193 -12.14 -13.82 8.91
CA ASN A 193 -11.19 -14.22 9.97
C ASN A 193 -9.91 -14.89 9.44
N ILE A 194 -9.44 -14.48 8.27
CA ILE A 194 -8.17 -14.96 7.73
C ILE A 194 -7.03 -14.51 8.66
N LYS A 195 -6.10 -15.43 8.90
CA LYS A 195 -4.84 -15.16 9.61
C LYS A 195 -3.66 -15.53 8.73
N SER A 196 -2.53 -14.88 8.96
CA SER A 196 -1.34 -15.03 8.13
C SER A 196 -0.08 -14.92 8.98
N ASP A 197 0.94 -15.71 8.66
CA ASP A 197 2.28 -15.61 9.25
C ASP A 197 3.18 -14.71 8.38
N LEU A 198 2.90 -14.66 7.07
CA LEU A 198 3.49 -13.69 6.14
C LEU A 198 2.40 -13.13 5.24
N LEU A 199 2.23 -11.81 5.24
CA LEU A 199 1.39 -11.08 4.30
C LEU A 199 2.28 -10.30 3.36
N ILE A 200 2.10 -10.51 2.06
CA ILE A 200 2.92 -9.90 1.00
C ILE A 200 2.06 -8.93 0.19
N LEU A 201 2.58 -7.72 0.00
CA LEU A 201 2.13 -6.78 -1.00
C LEU A 201 3.28 -6.57 -1.99
N ASN A 202 3.19 -7.22 -3.15
CA ASN A 202 4.24 -7.19 -4.16
C ASN A 202 3.78 -6.37 -5.37
N MET A 203 4.36 -5.20 -5.55
CA MET A 203 4.07 -4.24 -6.64
C MET A 203 2.56 -3.92 -6.75
N VAL A 204 1.90 -3.70 -5.62
CA VAL A 204 0.45 -3.49 -5.57
C VAL A 204 0.03 -2.29 -4.71
N LEU A 205 0.84 -1.88 -3.72
CA LEU A 205 0.43 -0.85 -2.77
C LEU A 205 0.19 0.51 -3.47
N HIS A 206 0.95 0.81 -4.53
CA HIS A 206 0.79 2.03 -5.34
C HIS A 206 -0.53 2.07 -6.14
N HIS A 207 -1.23 0.95 -6.26
CA HIS A 207 -2.58 0.86 -6.84
C HIS A 207 -3.69 0.90 -5.79
N ILE A 208 -3.35 0.81 -4.50
CA ILE A 208 -4.33 0.76 -3.42
C ILE A 208 -4.77 2.18 -3.02
N PRO A 209 -6.08 2.49 -3.04
CA PRO A 209 -6.60 3.83 -2.74
C PRO A 209 -6.23 4.35 -1.35
N THR A 210 -6.11 3.46 -0.37
CA THR A 210 -5.94 3.78 1.06
C THR A 210 -4.80 2.98 1.70
N PRO A 211 -3.53 3.25 1.35
CA PRO A 211 -2.38 2.47 1.84
C PRO A 211 -2.31 2.35 3.37
N ALA A 212 -2.55 3.46 4.08
CA ALA A 212 -2.56 3.46 5.55
C ALA A 212 -3.64 2.54 6.16
N LYS A 213 -4.80 2.38 5.49
CA LYS A 213 -5.81 1.41 5.90
C LYS A 213 -5.31 -0.02 5.68
N THR A 214 -4.62 -0.27 4.57
CA THR A 214 -4.05 -1.58 4.28
C THR A 214 -3.07 -2.02 5.36
N PHE A 215 -2.25 -1.12 5.92
CA PHE A 215 -1.39 -1.43 7.06
C PHE A 215 -2.18 -1.83 8.31
N ARG A 216 -3.31 -1.16 8.62
CA ARG A 216 -4.20 -1.54 9.74
C ARG A 216 -4.80 -2.93 9.53
N ASP A 217 -5.31 -3.18 8.33
CA ASP A 217 -5.89 -4.46 7.98
C ASP A 217 -4.82 -5.56 8.05
N ALA A 218 -3.63 -5.32 7.48
CA ALA A 218 -2.50 -6.23 7.51
C ALA A 218 -2.09 -6.59 8.95
N SER A 219 -1.94 -5.57 9.82
CA SER A 219 -1.66 -5.83 11.24
C SER A 219 -2.72 -6.73 11.88
N SER A 220 -3.99 -6.55 11.53
CA SER A 220 -5.09 -7.36 12.08
C SER A 220 -5.11 -8.78 11.49
N LEU A 221 -4.72 -8.95 10.23
CA LEU A 221 -4.61 -10.26 9.56
C LEU A 221 -3.43 -11.08 10.08
N LEU A 222 -2.33 -10.43 10.45
CA LEU A 222 -1.13 -11.12 10.91
C LEU A 222 -1.33 -11.80 12.26
N ASN A 223 -0.76 -12.99 12.39
CA ASN A 223 -0.50 -13.65 13.65
C ASN A 223 0.54 -12.85 14.47
N ARG A 224 0.64 -13.09 15.77
CA ARG A 224 1.71 -12.52 16.60
C ARG A 224 3.06 -13.03 16.12
N GLY A 225 4.02 -12.14 15.94
CA GLY A 225 5.32 -12.46 15.35
C GLY A 225 5.30 -12.64 13.83
N GLY A 226 4.12 -12.54 13.18
CA GLY A 226 4.00 -12.60 11.73
C GLY A 226 4.55 -11.34 11.05
N HIS A 227 4.84 -11.46 9.77
CA HIS A 227 5.52 -10.43 8.98
C HIS A 227 4.64 -9.85 7.89
N LEU A 228 4.73 -8.52 7.70
CA LEU A 228 4.25 -7.82 6.51
C LEU A 228 5.46 -7.51 5.62
N LEU A 229 5.46 -8.02 4.41
CA LEU A 229 6.46 -7.70 3.39
C LEU A 229 5.84 -6.79 2.33
N ILE A 230 6.38 -5.60 2.21
CA ILE A 230 6.06 -4.63 1.16
C ILE A 230 7.19 -4.63 0.14
N VAL A 231 6.88 -4.92 -1.09
CA VAL A 231 7.74 -4.73 -2.25
C VAL A 231 7.05 -3.72 -3.13
N ASP A 232 7.58 -2.52 -3.26
CA ASP A 232 6.93 -1.46 -4.01
C ASP A 232 7.90 -0.40 -4.50
N LEU A 233 7.42 0.52 -5.33
CA LEU A 233 8.20 1.62 -5.85
C LEU A 233 8.62 2.60 -4.75
N GLY A 234 9.90 2.94 -4.71
CA GLY A 234 10.37 4.14 -4.04
C GLY A 234 9.75 5.38 -4.70
N ARG A 235 9.69 6.49 -3.97
CA ARG A 235 9.16 7.75 -4.47
C ARG A 235 9.84 8.16 -5.78
N HIS A 236 9.03 8.51 -6.79
CA HIS A 236 9.49 9.01 -8.10
C HIS A 236 8.57 10.12 -8.63
N ASP A 237 8.93 10.72 -9.77
CA ASP A 237 8.19 11.79 -10.45
C ASP A 237 7.75 11.43 -11.88
N GLN A 238 7.85 10.16 -12.26
CA GLN A 238 7.47 9.65 -13.58
C GLN A 238 5.94 9.53 -13.70
N ASP A 239 5.29 10.59 -14.18
CA ASP A 239 3.83 10.74 -14.18
C ASP A 239 3.11 9.82 -15.19
N TRP A 240 3.80 9.38 -16.23
CA TRP A 240 3.26 8.52 -17.28
C TRP A 240 2.71 7.17 -16.77
N VAL A 241 3.19 6.66 -15.63
CA VAL A 241 2.72 5.40 -15.04
C VAL A 241 1.24 5.46 -14.64
N ARG A 242 0.73 6.64 -14.32
CA ARG A 242 -0.68 6.83 -13.93
C ARG A 242 -1.64 6.45 -15.06
N ASP A 243 -1.33 6.86 -16.26
CA ASP A 243 -2.17 6.59 -17.44
C ASP A 243 -1.84 5.21 -18.05
N SER A 244 -0.57 4.82 -18.02
CA SER A 244 -0.12 3.58 -18.64
C SER A 244 -0.29 2.36 -17.75
N CYS A 245 0.01 2.47 -16.44
CA CYS A 245 0.02 1.35 -15.49
C CYS A 245 -1.12 1.41 -14.48
N GLY A 246 -1.82 2.55 -14.36
CA GLY A 246 -2.94 2.72 -13.44
C GLY A 246 -2.53 3.07 -12.01
N ASP A 247 -1.32 3.58 -11.84
CA ASP A 247 -0.81 3.97 -10.54
C ASP A 247 -1.64 5.11 -9.94
N ILE A 248 -2.07 4.94 -8.71
CA ILE A 248 -2.68 6.02 -7.91
C ILE A 248 -1.57 6.86 -7.28
N TRP A 249 -0.52 6.20 -6.81
CA TRP A 249 0.61 6.79 -6.10
C TRP A 249 1.92 6.61 -6.87
N LEU A 250 2.72 7.66 -6.95
CA LEU A 250 4.04 7.61 -7.57
C LEU A 250 5.10 7.10 -6.57
N GLY A 251 4.96 5.84 -6.14
CA GLY A 251 5.80 5.20 -5.15
C GLY A 251 5.64 5.78 -3.73
N PHE A 252 6.45 5.38 -2.78
CA PHE A 252 6.33 5.76 -1.37
C PHE A 252 7.67 6.17 -0.78
N GLU A 253 7.64 7.17 0.10
CA GLU A 253 8.77 7.48 0.97
C GLU A 253 8.88 6.42 2.08
N GLU A 254 10.08 6.09 2.47
CA GLU A 254 10.34 5.19 3.59
C GLU A 254 9.64 5.65 4.88
N ALA A 255 9.71 6.95 5.16
CA ALA A 255 9.10 7.54 6.34
C ALA A 255 7.58 7.34 6.40
N ASP A 256 6.90 7.25 5.23
CA ASP A 256 5.46 7.01 5.15
C ASP A 256 5.11 5.59 5.58
N LEU A 257 5.85 4.61 5.04
CA LEU A 257 5.65 3.20 5.36
C LEU A 257 5.95 2.93 6.84
N ASN A 258 7.02 3.53 7.37
CA ASN A 258 7.39 3.42 8.78
C ASN A 258 6.32 4.03 9.71
N ASP A 259 5.80 5.21 9.36
CA ASP A 259 4.72 5.86 10.12
C ASP A 259 3.44 5.01 10.14
N TRP A 260 3.07 4.43 9.00
CA TRP A 260 1.89 3.55 8.94
C TRP A 260 2.07 2.27 9.74
N GLY A 261 3.27 1.67 9.68
CA GLY A 261 3.60 0.47 10.46
C GLY A 261 3.57 0.73 11.95
N SER A 262 4.27 1.77 12.41
CA SER A 262 4.37 2.09 13.84
C SER A 262 3.02 2.38 14.50
N LYS A 263 2.10 3.04 13.78
CA LYS A 263 0.74 3.34 14.26
C LYS A 263 -0.16 2.12 14.45
N VAL A 264 0.27 0.96 13.98
CA VAL A 264 -0.53 -0.28 14.02
C VAL A 264 0.24 -1.44 14.67
N ASN A 265 1.23 -1.13 15.52
CA ASN A 265 2.06 -2.10 16.24
C ASN A 265 2.81 -3.07 15.30
N LEU A 266 3.28 -2.55 14.19
CA LEU A 266 4.22 -3.25 13.31
C LEU A 266 5.60 -2.60 13.49
N GLU A 267 6.56 -3.36 13.99
CA GLU A 267 7.95 -2.93 14.13
C GLU A 267 8.66 -2.98 12.78
N VAL A 268 9.42 -1.92 12.49
CA VAL A 268 10.23 -1.83 11.28
C VAL A 268 11.37 -2.84 11.39
N GLY A 269 11.45 -3.74 10.42
CA GLY A 269 12.51 -4.73 10.26
C GLY A 269 13.51 -4.32 9.17
N GLN A 270 14.03 -5.34 8.49
CA GLN A 270 14.99 -5.14 7.41
C GLN A 270 14.40 -4.40 6.21
N SER A 271 15.27 -3.71 5.48
CA SER A 271 14.95 -3.05 4.23
C SER A 271 16.01 -3.35 3.18
N SER A 272 15.58 -3.46 1.93
CA SER A 272 16.45 -3.60 0.78
C SER A 272 15.97 -2.67 -0.33
N TYR A 273 16.89 -2.20 -1.16
CA TYR A 273 16.62 -1.27 -2.25
C TYR A 273 17.32 -1.75 -3.52
N LEU A 274 16.59 -1.71 -4.63
CA LEU A 274 17.10 -2.01 -5.95
C LEU A 274 16.85 -0.81 -6.88
N SER A 275 17.92 -0.16 -7.33
CA SER A 275 17.83 0.93 -8.30
C SER A 275 17.84 0.37 -9.71
N LEU A 276 16.86 0.80 -10.53
CA LEU A 276 16.71 0.38 -11.91
C LEU A 276 17.32 1.39 -12.88
N ARG A 277 17.73 0.94 -14.06
CA ARG A 277 18.35 1.81 -15.09
C ARG A 277 17.39 2.84 -15.68
N ASN A 278 16.09 2.61 -15.59
CA ASN A 278 15.03 3.49 -16.08
C ASN A 278 14.62 4.59 -15.08
N GLY A 279 15.34 4.71 -13.96
CA GLY A 279 15.15 5.75 -12.94
C GLY A 279 14.16 5.38 -11.84
N PHE A 280 13.55 4.20 -11.87
CA PHE A 280 12.79 3.68 -10.74
C PHE A 280 13.70 3.06 -9.68
N GLN A 281 13.19 3.00 -8.47
CA GLN A 281 13.77 2.24 -7.37
C GLN A 281 12.69 1.35 -6.78
N ILE A 282 13.01 0.07 -6.56
CA ILE A 282 12.18 -0.83 -5.78
C ILE A 282 12.68 -0.80 -4.34
N GLN A 283 11.76 -0.74 -3.41
CA GLN A 283 12.03 -0.93 -1.99
C GLN A 283 11.33 -2.20 -1.49
N MET A 284 12.04 -2.99 -0.72
CA MET A 284 11.53 -4.14 0.00
C MET A 284 11.59 -3.83 1.49
N ARG A 285 10.46 -3.88 2.16
CA ARG A 285 10.33 -3.48 3.56
C ARG A 285 9.63 -4.57 4.34
N VAL A 286 10.27 -5.03 5.40
CA VAL A 286 9.68 -5.99 6.34
C VAL A 286 9.23 -5.27 7.58
N PHE A 287 8.01 -5.60 8.01
CA PHE A 287 7.46 -5.17 9.29
C PHE A 287 7.04 -6.41 10.07
N THR A 288 7.30 -6.43 11.36
CA THR A 288 6.95 -7.56 12.23
C THR A 288 5.90 -7.17 13.25
N LYS A 289 4.84 -7.97 13.37
CA LYS A 289 3.83 -7.74 14.38
C LYS A 289 4.37 -8.10 15.76
N THR A 290 4.33 -7.12 16.67
CA THR A 290 4.83 -7.31 18.04
C THR A 290 4.09 -8.43 18.77
N ILE A 291 4.83 -9.20 19.54
CA ILE A 291 4.27 -10.29 20.38
C ILE A 291 3.52 -9.70 21.57
N ASN A 292 4.04 -8.62 22.16
CA ASN A 292 3.41 -7.88 23.26
C ASN A 292 3.05 -6.47 22.77
N PRO A 293 1.76 -6.09 22.72
CA PRO A 293 1.39 -4.70 22.52
C PRO A 293 1.94 -3.87 23.68
N LYS A 294 2.67 -2.80 23.35
CA LYS A 294 3.11 -1.81 24.33
C LYS A 294 1.92 -1.05 24.91
#